data_0371c15e76de094155d437f4387b7df7
#
_entry.id   0371c15e76de094155d437f4387b7df7
#
_cell.length_a   1.000
_cell.length_b   1.000
_cell.length_c   1.000
_cell.angle_alpha   90.00
_cell.angle_beta   90.00
_cell.angle_gamma   90.00
#
_symmetry.space_group_name_H-M   'P 1'
#
loop_
_entity.id
_entity.type
_entity.pdbx_description
1 polymer ?
#
loop_
_entity_poly.entity_id
_entity_poly.type
_entity_poly.pdbx_seq_one_letter_code
_entity_poly.pdbx_strand_id
1 'polypeptide(L)'
;ATPPMIRNTILGLKRISPEVVEAGLMSGCTKTQLLFKVLIPTARRDILNGVNTVIMQCLAMVVIASFVGAKGLGLNLKIALNSLKIGKAAEAGFCIVLIAVILDRFTKAWANKQVDYFENLTFFQRYKLLIIFGTSILIFSIIAFIANGYFDKINYLYVIPIEKGFTFAHYIDAAVDWVWETFFYSLNSFNKFLLTEVLGPMKKAYLGMPVVATLTLTMGVAYIIGGIRTSLLVGGMMLFIAMSKYWDRALITMYMATFAVIMASLNGIIVGSIFAQTERGSKIIPVSYTHLTLPTTEAV
;
A
#
# COMPACT_ATOMS: atom_id res chain seq x y z
N ALA A 1 -1.43 9.45 -2.96
CA ALA A 1 -2.22 8.42 -3.69
C ALA A 1 -2.67 8.87 -5.09
N THR A 2 -2.72 10.18 -5.39
CA THR A 2 -3.18 10.70 -6.70
C THR A 2 -2.25 10.37 -7.88
N PRO A 3 -0.91 10.44 -7.79
CA PRO A 3 -0.03 10.22 -8.92
C PRO A 3 -0.16 8.86 -9.62
N PRO A 4 -0.28 7.72 -8.93
CA PRO A 4 -0.49 6.42 -9.57
C PRO A 4 -1.82 6.32 -10.33
N MET A 5 -2.88 6.95 -9.80
CA MET A 5 -4.17 6.97 -10.49
C MET A 5 -4.09 7.71 -11.82
N ILE A 6 -3.47 8.90 -11.81
CA ILE A 6 -3.27 9.71 -13.02
C ILE A 6 -2.46 8.91 -14.04
N ARG A 7 -1.36 8.30 -13.61
CA ARG A 7 -0.50 7.50 -14.51
C ARG A 7 -1.25 6.33 -15.12
N ASN A 8 -1.96 5.53 -14.33
CA ASN A 8 -2.69 4.37 -14.82
C ASN A 8 -3.85 4.78 -15.74
N THR A 9 -4.52 5.90 -15.45
CA THR A 9 -5.56 6.44 -16.35
C THR A 9 -4.97 6.87 -17.69
N ILE A 10 -3.85 7.60 -17.69
CA ILE A 10 -3.18 8.03 -18.92
C ILE A 10 -2.72 6.81 -19.73
N LEU A 11 -2.10 5.83 -19.08
CA LEU A 11 -1.63 4.60 -19.74
C LEU A 11 -2.80 3.79 -20.30
N GLY A 12 -3.90 3.64 -19.54
CA GLY A 12 -5.10 2.94 -20.01
C GLY A 12 -5.72 3.61 -21.23
N LEU A 13 -5.82 4.94 -21.23
CA LEU A 13 -6.33 5.68 -22.39
C LEU A 13 -5.39 5.61 -23.61
N LYS A 14 -4.07 5.59 -23.41
CA LYS A 14 -3.09 5.48 -24.50
C LYS A 14 -2.99 4.06 -25.11
N ARG A 15 -3.37 3.03 -24.37
CA ARG A 15 -3.38 1.64 -24.84
C ARG A 15 -4.58 1.27 -25.72
N ILE A 16 -5.56 2.16 -25.82
CA ILE A 16 -6.73 1.94 -26.71
C ILE A 16 -6.23 1.91 -28.15
N SER A 17 -6.67 0.91 -28.89
CA SER A 17 -6.30 0.79 -30.30
C SER A 17 -6.80 1.98 -31.12
N PRO A 18 -6.01 2.48 -32.10
CA PRO A 18 -6.38 3.60 -32.95
C PRO A 18 -7.72 3.36 -33.67
N GLU A 19 -8.00 2.11 -34.04
CA GLU A 19 -9.22 1.69 -34.72
C GLU A 19 -10.49 2.03 -33.92
N VAL A 20 -10.48 1.86 -32.60
CA VAL A 20 -11.61 2.22 -31.72
C VAL A 20 -11.81 3.73 -31.68
N VAL A 21 -10.71 4.50 -31.68
CA VAL A 21 -10.75 5.95 -31.69
C VAL A 21 -11.34 6.47 -33.01
N GLU A 22 -10.85 5.91 -34.13
CA GLU A 22 -11.31 6.26 -35.48
C GLU A 22 -12.79 5.88 -35.69
N ALA A 23 -13.21 4.70 -35.26
CA ALA A 23 -14.60 4.30 -35.29
C ALA A 23 -15.52 5.27 -34.54
N GLY A 24 -15.07 5.73 -33.35
CA GLY A 24 -15.78 6.75 -32.59
C GLY A 24 -15.88 8.09 -33.33
N LEU A 25 -14.79 8.52 -33.97
CA LEU A 25 -14.77 9.76 -34.75
C LEU A 25 -15.65 9.66 -36.02
N MET A 26 -15.60 8.52 -36.74
CA MET A 26 -16.45 8.25 -37.89
C MET A 26 -17.93 8.21 -37.55
N SER A 27 -18.27 7.82 -36.30
CA SER A 27 -19.65 7.87 -35.80
C SER A 27 -20.14 9.30 -35.45
N GLY A 28 -19.36 10.33 -35.75
CA GLY A 28 -19.72 11.73 -35.51
C GLY A 28 -19.66 12.17 -34.06
N CYS A 29 -18.92 11.45 -33.20
CA CYS A 29 -18.76 11.81 -31.80
C CYS A 29 -17.97 13.11 -31.61
N THR A 30 -18.48 14.02 -30.79
CA THR A 30 -17.67 15.16 -30.30
C THR A 30 -16.55 14.67 -29.40
N LYS A 31 -15.49 15.47 -29.22
CA LYS A 31 -14.33 15.10 -28.35
C LYS A 31 -14.76 14.65 -26.94
N THR A 32 -15.76 15.32 -26.37
CA THR A 32 -16.30 14.97 -25.05
C THR A 32 -17.06 13.65 -25.07
N GLN A 33 -17.87 13.42 -26.11
CA GLN A 33 -18.58 12.16 -26.29
C GLN A 33 -17.62 11.00 -26.54
N LEU A 34 -16.57 11.21 -27.33
CA LEU A 34 -15.51 10.24 -27.56
C LEU A 34 -14.86 9.84 -26.24
N LEU A 35 -14.49 10.81 -25.40
CA LEU A 35 -13.87 10.54 -24.11
C LEU A 35 -14.78 9.72 -23.18
N PHE A 36 -16.01 10.20 -22.94
CA PHE A 36 -16.87 9.59 -21.92
C PHE A 36 -17.64 8.36 -22.40
N LYS A 37 -17.98 8.27 -23.69
CA LYS A 37 -18.78 7.15 -24.22
C LYS A 37 -17.94 6.04 -24.85
N VAL A 38 -16.71 6.33 -25.29
CA VAL A 38 -15.84 5.36 -25.97
C VAL A 38 -14.57 5.09 -25.14
N LEU A 39 -13.74 6.11 -24.89
CA LEU A 39 -12.41 5.90 -24.34
C LEU A 39 -12.45 5.42 -22.89
N ILE A 40 -13.19 6.09 -22.00
CA ILE A 40 -13.28 5.72 -20.58
C ILE A 40 -13.88 4.32 -20.39
N PRO A 41 -15.00 3.95 -21.05
CA PRO A 41 -15.53 2.59 -20.96
C PRO A 41 -14.56 1.52 -21.46
N THR A 42 -13.84 1.79 -22.55
CA THR A 42 -12.85 0.87 -23.11
C THR A 42 -11.63 0.70 -22.17
N ALA A 43 -11.13 1.82 -21.59
CA ALA A 43 -10.02 1.80 -20.64
C ALA A 43 -10.42 1.37 -19.21
N ARG A 44 -11.68 1.01 -18.97
CA ARG A 44 -12.23 0.74 -17.63
C ARG A 44 -11.38 -0.22 -16.81
N ARG A 45 -10.86 -1.30 -17.42
CA ARG A 45 -10.05 -2.29 -16.73
C ARG A 45 -8.75 -1.69 -16.19
N ASP A 46 -8.05 -0.89 -16.98
CA ASP A 46 -6.80 -0.24 -16.59
C ASP A 46 -7.03 0.84 -15.54
N ILE A 47 -8.13 1.60 -15.68
CA ILE A 47 -8.54 2.59 -14.71
C ILE A 47 -8.84 1.94 -13.35
N LEU A 48 -9.56 0.83 -13.33
CA LEU A 48 -9.89 0.11 -12.09
C LEU A 48 -8.66 -0.57 -11.47
N ASN A 49 -7.69 -1.01 -12.27
CA ASN A 49 -6.38 -1.43 -11.76
C ASN A 49 -5.65 -0.26 -11.08
N GLY A 50 -5.76 0.95 -11.64
CA GLY A 50 -5.29 2.17 -10.99
C GLY A 50 -5.96 2.43 -9.64
N VAL A 51 -7.27 2.28 -9.55
CA VAL A 51 -8.03 2.40 -8.29
C VAL A 51 -7.54 1.39 -7.27
N ASN A 52 -7.32 0.13 -7.66
CA ASN A 52 -6.79 -0.89 -6.77
C ASN A 52 -5.41 -0.50 -6.20
N THR A 53 -4.52 0.00 -7.04
CA THR A 53 -3.21 0.52 -6.64
C THR A 53 -3.34 1.63 -5.58
N VAL A 54 -4.26 2.56 -5.81
CA VAL A 54 -4.52 3.68 -4.87
C VAL A 54 -5.06 3.15 -3.54
N ILE A 55 -5.97 2.19 -3.55
CA ILE A 55 -6.50 1.56 -2.33
C ILE A 55 -5.36 0.97 -1.49
N MET A 56 -4.47 0.20 -2.11
CA MET A 56 -3.32 -0.39 -1.40
C MET A 56 -2.38 0.68 -0.81
N GLN A 57 -2.12 1.75 -1.56
CA GLN A 57 -1.32 2.87 -1.05
C GLN A 57 -2.02 3.61 0.11
N CYS A 58 -3.32 3.83 0.00
CA CYS A 58 -4.09 4.46 1.07
C CYS A 58 -4.06 3.63 2.36
N LEU A 59 -4.18 2.31 2.27
CA LEU A 59 -4.09 1.43 3.43
C LEU A 59 -2.72 1.47 4.09
N ALA A 60 -1.64 1.50 3.31
CA ALA A 60 -0.30 1.71 3.85
C ALA A 60 -0.17 3.08 4.56
N MET A 61 -0.78 4.14 3.99
CA MET A 61 -0.79 5.47 4.58
C MET A 61 -1.65 5.58 5.85
N VAL A 62 -2.65 4.71 6.05
CA VAL A 62 -3.46 4.66 7.29
C VAL A 62 -2.57 4.42 8.52
N VAL A 63 -1.57 3.55 8.39
CA VAL A 63 -0.61 3.30 9.49
C VAL A 63 0.20 4.57 9.77
N ILE A 64 0.69 5.25 8.73
CA ILE A 64 1.47 6.49 8.87
C ILE A 64 0.60 7.60 9.47
N ALA A 65 -0.65 7.74 9.02
CA ALA A 65 -1.60 8.73 9.53
C ALA A 65 -1.88 8.55 11.04
N SER A 66 -1.78 7.33 11.56
CA SER A 66 -1.94 7.07 12.99
C SER A 66 -0.84 7.71 13.84
N PHE A 67 0.36 7.92 13.28
CA PHE A 67 1.42 8.64 13.97
C PHE A 67 1.11 10.13 14.15
N VAL A 68 0.26 10.70 13.28
CA VAL A 68 -0.23 12.08 13.36
C VAL A 68 -1.50 12.18 14.21
N GLY A 69 -2.03 11.05 14.71
CA GLY A 69 -3.18 11.03 15.60
C GLY A 69 -4.51 10.63 14.96
N ALA A 70 -4.52 10.14 13.72
CA ALA A 70 -5.73 9.61 13.10
C ALA A 70 -6.24 8.39 13.88
N LYS A 71 -7.52 8.43 14.28
CA LYS A 71 -8.18 7.34 15.01
C LYS A 71 -8.51 6.20 14.03
N GLY A 72 -8.28 4.96 14.46
CA GLY A 72 -8.59 3.76 13.68
C GLY A 72 -7.67 2.60 14.04
N LEU A 73 -7.69 1.53 13.24
CA LEU A 73 -6.86 0.33 13.46
C LEU A 73 -5.35 0.64 13.47
N GLY A 74 -4.91 1.63 12.69
CA GLY A 74 -3.53 2.08 12.72
C GLY A 74 -3.10 2.66 14.07
N LEU A 75 -3.99 3.35 14.79
CA LEU A 75 -3.71 3.85 16.14
C LEU A 75 -3.57 2.69 17.14
N ASN A 76 -4.44 1.68 17.05
CA ASN A 76 -4.35 0.49 17.89
C ASN A 76 -3.03 -0.25 17.63
N LEU A 77 -2.63 -0.39 16.36
CA LEU A 77 -1.33 -0.95 15.97
C LEU A 77 -0.17 -0.16 16.59
N LYS A 78 -0.18 1.17 16.45
CA LYS A 78 0.84 2.05 17.03
C LYS A 78 0.93 1.92 18.56
N ILE A 79 -0.21 1.93 19.25
CA ILE A 79 -0.26 1.80 20.72
C ILE A 79 0.29 0.43 21.13
N ALA A 80 -0.10 -0.64 20.45
CA ALA A 80 0.38 -1.98 20.74
C ALA A 80 1.89 -2.12 20.52
N LEU A 81 2.43 -1.58 19.43
CA LEU A 81 3.87 -1.55 19.15
C LEU A 81 4.64 -0.75 20.20
N ASN A 82 4.16 0.43 20.57
CA ASN A 82 4.80 1.26 21.60
C ASN A 82 4.77 0.61 23.00
N SER A 83 3.75 -0.23 23.25
CA SER A 83 3.60 -1.01 24.48
C SER A 83 4.30 -2.37 24.43
N LEU A 84 5.03 -2.68 23.36
CA LEU A 84 5.70 -3.97 23.11
C LEU A 84 4.75 -5.18 23.17
N LYS A 85 3.47 -4.99 22.93
CA LYS A 85 2.44 -6.05 22.87
C LYS A 85 2.34 -6.56 21.44
N ILE A 86 3.23 -7.46 21.05
CA ILE A 86 3.41 -7.93 19.68
C ILE A 86 2.16 -8.65 19.18
N GLY A 87 1.51 -9.48 20.01
CA GLY A 87 0.28 -10.18 19.65
C GLY A 87 -0.88 -9.22 19.31
N LYS A 88 -1.07 -8.16 20.11
CA LYS A 88 -2.09 -7.15 19.80
C LYS A 88 -1.74 -6.33 18.55
N ALA A 89 -0.46 -6.08 18.34
CA ALA A 89 0.00 -5.40 17.13
C ALA A 89 -0.27 -6.27 15.89
N ALA A 90 0.03 -7.57 15.96
CA ALA A 90 -0.24 -8.53 14.90
C ALA A 90 -1.74 -8.66 14.59
N GLU A 91 -2.58 -8.69 15.63
CA GLU A 91 -4.04 -8.73 15.50
C GLU A 91 -4.58 -7.49 14.76
N ALA A 92 -4.16 -6.29 15.17
CA ALA A 92 -4.53 -5.05 14.49
C ALA A 92 -4.01 -5.01 13.04
N GLY A 93 -2.78 -5.46 12.81
CA GLY A 93 -2.17 -5.60 11.49
C GLY A 93 -2.94 -6.57 10.60
N PHE A 94 -3.33 -7.72 11.15
CA PHE A 94 -4.14 -8.73 10.43
C PHE A 94 -5.50 -8.16 10.00
N CYS A 95 -6.17 -7.40 10.87
CA CYS A 95 -7.42 -6.73 10.51
C CYS A 95 -7.23 -5.73 9.34
N ILE A 96 -6.13 -4.98 9.33
CA ILE A 96 -5.80 -4.07 8.22
C ILE A 96 -5.61 -4.86 6.92
N VAL A 97 -4.89 -6.00 6.98
CA VAL A 97 -4.68 -6.88 5.81
C VAL A 97 -5.99 -7.47 5.31
N LEU A 98 -6.89 -7.91 6.21
CA LEU A 98 -8.21 -8.41 5.80
C LEU A 98 -9.02 -7.34 5.04
N ILE A 99 -9.03 -6.11 5.53
CA ILE A 99 -9.69 -5.00 4.83
C ILE A 99 -9.05 -4.78 3.45
N ALA A 100 -7.71 -4.83 3.36
CA ALA A 100 -6.99 -4.73 2.09
C ALA A 100 -7.43 -5.81 1.10
N VAL A 101 -7.49 -7.07 1.55
CA VAL A 101 -7.90 -8.21 0.72
C VAL A 101 -9.36 -8.06 0.25
N ILE A 102 -10.26 -7.65 1.13
CA ILE A 102 -11.67 -7.44 0.78
C ILE A 102 -11.79 -6.37 -0.31
N LEU A 103 -11.12 -5.23 -0.14
CA LEU A 103 -11.16 -4.13 -1.10
C LEU A 103 -10.51 -4.51 -2.44
N ASP A 104 -9.39 -5.24 -2.43
CA ASP A 104 -8.73 -5.78 -3.63
C ASP A 104 -9.67 -6.71 -4.40
N ARG A 105 -10.29 -7.68 -3.71
CA ARG A 105 -11.22 -8.61 -4.34
C ARG A 105 -12.43 -7.90 -4.92
N PHE A 106 -12.97 -6.93 -4.20
CA PHE A 106 -14.12 -6.14 -4.66
C PHE A 106 -13.78 -5.34 -5.93
N THR A 107 -12.63 -4.66 -5.92
CA THR A 107 -12.17 -3.86 -7.07
C THR A 107 -11.88 -4.74 -8.29
N LYS A 108 -11.22 -5.87 -8.10
CA LYS A 108 -10.94 -6.85 -9.19
C LYS A 108 -12.21 -7.46 -9.76
N ALA A 109 -13.17 -7.82 -8.90
CA ALA A 109 -14.46 -8.33 -9.36
C ALA A 109 -15.19 -7.29 -10.21
N TRP A 110 -15.13 -6.02 -9.80
CA TRP A 110 -15.72 -4.92 -10.57
C TRP A 110 -14.98 -4.66 -11.90
N ALA A 111 -13.65 -4.72 -11.90
CA ALA A 111 -12.83 -4.55 -13.10
C ALA A 111 -13.09 -5.64 -14.16
N ASN A 112 -13.27 -6.88 -13.71
CA ASN A 112 -13.45 -8.04 -14.60
C ASN A 112 -14.90 -8.25 -15.03
N LYS A 113 -15.87 -7.49 -14.49
CA LYS A 113 -17.25 -7.56 -14.91
C LYS A 113 -17.37 -7.06 -16.36
N GLN A 114 -17.54 -7.99 -17.29
CA GLN A 114 -17.83 -7.67 -18.70
C GLN A 114 -19.19 -6.95 -18.77
N VAL A 115 -19.25 -5.92 -19.59
CA VAL A 115 -20.51 -5.27 -19.91
C VAL A 115 -21.01 -5.92 -21.18
N ASP A 116 -21.93 -6.87 -21.04
CA ASP A 116 -22.58 -7.48 -22.19
C ASP A 116 -23.52 -6.45 -22.83
N TYR A 117 -23.05 -5.88 -23.95
CA TYR A 117 -23.80 -4.86 -24.69
C TYR A 117 -24.94 -5.43 -25.54
N PHE A 118 -25.01 -6.75 -25.71
CA PHE A 118 -25.91 -7.41 -26.66
C PHE A 118 -27.05 -8.22 -26.03
N GLU A 119 -27.11 -8.35 -24.70
CA GLU A 119 -28.25 -9.00 -24.07
C GLU A 119 -29.40 -8.00 -23.86
N ASN A 120 -30.53 -8.26 -24.56
CA ASN A 120 -31.81 -7.61 -24.30
C ASN A 120 -32.40 -8.10 -22.96
N LEU A 121 -31.69 -7.83 -21.86
CA LEU A 121 -32.12 -8.16 -20.52
C LEU A 121 -33.25 -7.20 -20.10
N THR A 122 -34.37 -7.75 -19.65
CA THR A 122 -35.45 -7.00 -19.01
C THR A 122 -34.88 -6.23 -17.81
N PHE A 123 -35.41 -5.01 -17.53
CA PHE A 123 -34.95 -4.15 -16.42
C PHE A 123 -34.76 -4.92 -15.11
N PHE A 124 -35.69 -5.81 -14.75
CA PHE A 124 -35.60 -6.67 -13.55
C PHE A 124 -34.43 -7.66 -13.57
N GLN A 125 -34.11 -8.23 -14.72
CA GLN A 125 -32.97 -9.15 -14.84
C GLN A 125 -31.64 -8.41 -14.75
N ARG A 126 -31.55 -7.22 -15.32
CA ARG A 126 -30.36 -6.36 -15.31
C ARG A 126 -30.00 -5.89 -13.91
N TYR A 127 -30.99 -5.59 -13.10
CA TYR A 127 -30.80 -5.04 -11.75
C TYR A 127 -31.13 -6.04 -10.64
N LYS A 128 -31.39 -7.31 -10.97
CA LYS A 128 -31.78 -8.37 -10.01
C LYS A 128 -30.94 -8.40 -8.74
N LEU A 129 -29.61 -8.39 -8.86
CA LEU A 129 -28.70 -8.38 -7.73
C LEU A 129 -28.80 -7.08 -6.90
N LEU A 130 -28.86 -5.93 -7.57
CA LEU A 130 -29.01 -4.64 -6.90
C LEU A 130 -30.34 -4.54 -6.15
N ILE A 131 -31.41 -5.07 -6.73
CA ILE A 131 -32.74 -5.12 -6.11
C ILE A 131 -32.70 -6.04 -4.89
N ILE A 132 -32.11 -7.24 -5.01
CA ILE A 132 -31.97 -8.18 -3.90
C ILE A 132 -31.15 -7.57 -2.76
N PHE A 133 -30.01 -6.94 -3.06
CA PHE A 133 -29.19 -6.29 -2.03
C PHE A 133 -29.90 -5.08 -1.43
N GLY A 134 -30.53 -4.23 -2.25
CA GLY A 134 -31.28 -3.07 -1.77
C GLY A 134 -32.45 -3.45 -0.87
N THR A 135 -33.22 -4.46 -1.27
CA THR A 135 -34.33 -4.97 -0.44
C THR A 135 -33.83 -5.65 0.84
N SER A 136 -32.73 -6.41 0.80
CA SER A 136 -32.16 -7.02 1.99
C SER A 136 -31.67 -5.97 2.99
N ILE A 137 -30.95 -4.94 2.54
CA ILE A 137 -30.49 -3.83 3.38
C ILE A 137 -31.70 -3.11 4.02
N LEU A 138 -32.73 -2.86 3.24
CA LEU A 138 -33.94 -2.17 3.70
C LEU A 138 -34.68 -3.02 4.74
N ILE A 139 -34.82 -4.34 4.51
CA ILE A 139 -35.42 -5.28 5.47
C ILE A 139 -34.61 -5.33 6.77
N PHE A 140 -33.27 -5.50 6.69
CA PHE A 140 -32.42 -5.51 7.87
C PHE A 140 -32.46 -4.17 8.63
N SER A 141 -32.51 -3.04 7.92
CA SER A 141 -32.63 -1.71 8.53
C SER A 141 -33.96 -1.53 9.26
N ILE A 142 -35.08 -2.02 8.67
CA ILE A 142 -36.39 -2.00 9.32
C ILE A 142 -36.42 -2.90 10.54
N ILE A 143 -35.88 -4.13 10.43
CA ILE A 143 -35.79 -5.07 11.56
C ILE A 143 -34.96 -4.44 12.69
N ALA A 144 -33.81 -3.84 12.37
CA ALA A 144 -32.98 -3.17 13.35
C ALA A 144 -33.67 -1.98 14.02
N PHE A 145 -34.42 -1.19 13.25
CA PHE A 145 -35.19 -0.05 13.78
C PHE A 145 -36.32 -0.51 14.71
N ILE A 146 -37.08 -1.55 14.33
CA ILE A 146 -38.14 -2.11 15.16
C ILE A 146 -37.56 -2.75 16.43
N ALA A 147 -36.46 -3.51 16.29
CA ALA A 147 -35.80 -4.16 17.42
C ALA A 147 -35.29 -3.13 18.45
N ASN A 148 -34.79 -1.99 18.01
CA ASN A 148 -34.34 -0.90 18.89
C ASN A 148 -35.49 -0.24 19.67
N GLY A 149 -36.71 -0.20 19.09
CA GLY A 149 -37.89 0.41 19.74
C GLY A 149 -38.58 -0.53 20.75
N TYR A 150 -38.47 -1.85 20.60
CA TYR A 150 -39.20 -2.82 21.43
C TYR A 150 -38.35 -3.62 22.42
N PHE A 151 -37.04 -3.70 22.23
CA PHE A 151 -36.16 -4.54 23.04
C PHE A 151 -34.88 -3.81 23.45
N ASP A 152 -34.90 -3.22 24.63
CA ASP A 152 -33.70 -2.57 25.26
C ASP A 152 -32.49 -3.53 25.40
N LYS A 153 -32.72 -4.84 25.28
CA LYS A 153 -31.68 -5.88 25.42
C LYS A 153 -31.03 -6.33 24.12
N ILE A 154 -31.53 -5.94 22.94
CA ILE A 154 -30.96 -6.35 21.64
C ILE A 154 -30.04 -5.26 21.07
N ASN A 155 -29.21 -4.70 21.89
CA ASN A 155 -28.12 -3.81 21.43
C ASN A 155 -27.07 -4.53 20.59
N TYR A 156 -27.12 -5.87 20.52
CA TYR A 156 -26.22 -6.71 19.72
C TYR A 156 -26.34 -6.49 18.20
N LEU A 157 -27.48 -5.95 17.72
CA LEU A 157 -27.65 -5.58 16.30
C LEU A 157 -26.88 -4.31 15.92
N TYR A 158 -26.60 -3.45 16.88
CA TYR A 158 -25.90 -2.19 16.65
C TYR A 158 -24.44 -2.20 17.13
N VAL A 159 -24.15 -2.97 18.19
CA VAL A 159 -22.82 -3.03 18.80
C VAL A 159 -22.44 -4.48 19.03
N ILE A 160 -21.37 -4.93 18.40
CA ILE A 160 -20.79 -6.24 18.72
C ILE A 160 -20.21 -6.13 20.14
N PRO A 161 -20.64 -6.98 21.12
CA PRO A 161 -20.12 -6.91 22.48
C PRO A 161 -18.63 -7.26 22.48
N ILE A 162 -17.82 -6.27 22.83
CA ILE A 162 -16.35 -6.38 22.84
C ILE A 162 -15.88 -7.51 23.76
N GLU A 163 -16.65 -7.80 24.84
CA GLU A 163 -16.36 -8.85 25.81
C GLU A 163 -16.38 -10.29 25.20
N LYS A 164 -17.12 -10.48 24.10
CA LYS A 164 -17.20 -11.77 23.36
C LYS A 164 -16.30 -11.78 22.12
N GLY A 165 -15.45 -10.76 21.95
CA GLY A 165 -14.52 -10.70 20.83
C GLY A 165 -13.50 -11.85 20.89
N PHE A 166 -13.27 -12.51 19.74
CA PHE A 166 -12.22 -13.50 19.62
C PHE A 166 -10.88 -12.75 19.50
N THR A 167 -9.94 -13.03 20.40
CA THR A 167 -8.57 -12.53 20.35
C THR A 167 -7.60 -13.70 20.26
N PHE A 168 -6.70 -13.62 19.31
CA PHE A 168 -5.59 -14.58 19.14
C PHE A 168 -4.24 -13.98 19.56
N ALA A 169 -4.24 -12.75 20.08
CA ALA A 169 -3.04 -12.04 20.52
C ALA A 169 -2.21 -12.87 21.50
N HIS A 170 -2.86 -13.57 22.45
CA HIS A 170 -2.19 -14.42 23.43
C HIS A 170 -1.36 -15.55 22.80
N TYR A 171 -1.88 -16.19 21.75
CA TYR A 171 -1.13 -17.25 21.06
C TYR A 171 0.08 -16.72 20.31
N ILE A 172 -0.03 -15.52 19.74
CA ILE A 172 1.08 -14.86 19.07
C ILE A 172 2.12 -14.41 20.09
N ASP A 173 1.70 -13.80 21.21
CA ASP A 173 2.61 -13.40 22.29
C ASP A 173 3.36 -14.63 22.82
N ALA A 174 2.68 -15.73 23.09
CA ALA A 174 3.33 -16.98 23.53
C ALA A 174 4.32 -17.54 22.48
N ALA A 175 3.99 -17.48 21.20
CA ALA A 175 4.89 -17.90 20.13
C ALA A 175 6.12 -16.99 20.03
N VAL A 176 5.95 -15.69 20.18
CA VAL A 176 7.05 -14.72 20.17
C VAL A 176 7.94 -14.90 21.39
N ASP A 177 7.37 -15.10 22.58
CA ASP A 177 8.11 -15.35 23.81
C ASP A 177 8.93 -16.64 23.68
N TRP A 178 8.35 -17.73 23.14
CA TRP A 178 9.07 -18.96 22.87
C TRP A 178 10.25 -18.76 21.90
N VAL A 179 10.05 -18.02 20.79
CA VAL A 179 11.12 -17.69 19.85
C VAL A 179 12.19 -16.85 20.53
N TRP A 180 11.78 -15.88 21.34
CA TRP A 180 12.69 -15.01 22.05
C TRP A 180 13.54 -15.79 23.05
N GLU A 181 12.95 -16.65 23.88
CA GLU A 181 13.64 -17.47 24.84
C GLU A 181 14.60 -18.47 24.18
N THR A 182 14.15 -19.13 23.10
CA THR A 182 14.93 -20.14 22.40
C THR A 182 16.12 -19.54 21.64
N PHE A 183 15.92 -18.41 20.99
CA PHE A 183 16.92 -17.79 20.11
C PHE A 183 17.58 -16.54 20.71
N PHE A 184 17.33 -16.24 21.98
CA PHE A 184 17.81 -15.03 22.65
C PHE A 184 19.30 -14.74 22.41
N TYR A 185 20.14 -15.70 22.63
CA TYR A 185 21.58 -15.52 22.47
C TYR A 185 21.99 -15.25 21.02
N SER A 186 21.40 -15.97 20.07
CA SER A 186 21.68 -15.79 18.64
C SER A 186 21.17 -14.44 18.15
N LEU A 187 19.94 -14.07 18.50
CA LEU A 187 19.32 -12.79 18.14
C LEU A 187 20.08 -11.60 18.76
N ASN A 188 20.44 -11.72 20.03
CA ASN A 188 21.19 -10.67 20.73
C ASN A 188 22.60 -10.49 20.18
N SER A 189 23.28 -11.59 19.86
CA SER A 189 24.61 -11.56 19.23
C SER A 189 24.54 -10.94 17.84
N PHE A 190 23.55 -11.32 17.03
CA PHE A 190 23.31 -10.74 15.71
C PHE A 190 22.99 -9.24 15.79
N ASN A 191 22.13 -8.86 16.74
CA ASN A 191 21.77 -7.45 16.95
C ASN A 191 22.99 -6.62 17.39
N LYS A 192 23.79 -7.14 18.33
CA LYS A 192 25.06 -6.49 18.74
C LYS A 192 26.02 -6.35 17.58
N PHE A 193 26.24 -7.42 16.80
CA PHE A 193 27.06 -7.37 15.60
C PHE A 193 26.57 -6.29 14.64
N LEU A 194 25.28 -6.29 14.31
CA LEU A 194 24.69 -5.32 13.40
C LEU A 194 24.85 -3.87 13.89
N LEU A 195 24.59 -3.64 15.18
CA LEU A 195 24.68 -2.31 15.77
C LEU A 195 26.13 -1.83 15.92
N THR A 196 27.05 -2.71 16.34
CA THR A 196 28.41 -2.31 16.66
C THR A 196 29.32 -2.31 15.44
N GLU A 197 29.26 -3.37 14.62
CA GLU A 197 30.22 -3.57 13.52
C GLU A 197 29.71 -2.98 12.19
N VAL A 198 28.39 -2.81 12.01
CA VAL A 198 27.83 -2.31 10.74
C VAL A 198 27.28 -0.91 10.89
N LEU A 199 26.25 -0.73 11.71
CA LEU A 199 25.56 0.55 11.84
C LEU A 199 26.39 1.61 12.59
N GLY A 200 27.18 1.18 13.59
CA GLY A 200 28.05 2.07 14.36
C GLY A 200 29.11 2.78 13.52
N PRO A 201 29.94 2.05 12.76
CA PRO A 201 30.90 2.65 11.83
C PRO A 201 30.25 3.51 10.75
N MET A 202 29.14 3.05 10.15
CA MET A 202 28.40 3.84 9.16
C MET A 202 27.90 5.15 9.76
N LYS A 203 27.30 5.12 10.94
CA LYS A 203 26.86 6.33 11.64
C LYS A 203 28.03 7.30 11.90
N LYS A 204 29.17 6.77 12.40
CA LYS A 204 30.35 7.59 12.64
C LYS A 204 30.91 8.20 11.35
N ALA A 205 30.93 7.44 10.25
CA ALA A 205 31.36 7.92 8.94
C ALA A 205 30.48 9.07 8.44
N TYR A 206 29.17 8.91 8.50
CA TYR A 206 28.23 9.94 8.06
C TYR A 206 28.25 11.21 8.92
N LEU A 207 28.26 11.05 10.25
CA LEU A 207 28.29 12.18 11.18
C LEU A 207 29.66 12.86 11.28
N GLY A 208 30.74 12.13 11.00
CA GLY A 208 32.10 12.65 10.99
C GLY A 208 32.47 13.39 9.70
N MET A 209 31.66 13.32 8.65
CA MET A 209 31.92 14.04 7.40
C MET A 209 31.67 15.55 7.56
N PRO A 210 32.62 16.42 7.16
CA PRO A 210 32.38 17.84 7.10
C PRO A 210 31.20 18.17 6.17
N VAL A 211 30.41 19.18 6.53
CA VAL A 211 29.25 19.62 5.73
C VAL A 211 29.62 19.84 4.26
N VAL A 212 30.75 20.46 4.01
CA VAL A 212 31.25 20.75 2.63
C VAL A 212 31.53 19.45 1.87
N ALA A 213 32.13 18.42 2.54
CA ALA A 213 32.42 17.16 1.89
C ALA A 213 31.13 16.40 1.55
N THR A 214 30.14 16.40 2.44
CA THR A 214 28.84 15.78 2.18
C THR A 214 28.10 16.46 1.03
N LEU A 215 28.11 17.80 0.99
CA LEU A 215 27.54 18.59 -0.10
C LEU A 215 28.21 18.27 -1.43
N THR A 216 29.55 18.31 -1.48
CA THR A 216 30.29 18.06 -2.74
C THR A 216 30.10 16.62 -3.22
N LEU A 217 30.09 15.66 -2.34
CA LEU A 217 29.85 14.24 -2.68
C LEU A 217 28.43 14.02 -3.23
N THR A 218 27.42 14.54 -2.56
CA THR A 218 26.01 14.38 -3.02
C THR A 218 25.75 15.13 -4.33
N MET A 219 26.33 16.34 -4.49
CA MET A 219 26.26 17.10 -5.74
C MET A 219 27.02 16.39 -6.86
N GLY A 220 28.18 15.80 -6.58
CA GLY A 220 28.95 15.03 -7.56
C GLY A 220 28.18 13.80 -8.07
N VAL A 221 27.61 13.03 -7.16
CA VAL A 221 26.75 11.89 -7.54
C VAL A 221 25.53 12.34 -8.36
N ALA A 222 24.87 13.41 -7.95
CA ALA A 222 23.74 13.98 -8.68
C ALA A 222 24.13 14.50 -10.07
N TYR A 223 25.35 15.05 -10.21
CA TYR A 223 25.89 15.46 -11.49
C TYR A 223 26.12 14.31 -12.45
N ILE A 224 26.71 13.23 -11.97
CA ILE A 224 26.96 12.01 -12.78
C ILE A 224 25.66 11.41 -13.29
N ILE A 225 24.61 11.37 -12.46
CA ILE A 225 23.33 10.73 -12.81
C ILE A 225 22.44 11.63 -13.68
N GLY A 226 22.36 12.92 -13.37
CA GLY A 226 21.34 13.80 -13.96
C GLY A 226 21.86 15.13 -14.49
N GLY A 227 23.20 15.33 -14.54
CA GLY A 227 23.83 16.54 -15.04
C GLY A 227 23.69 17.74 -14.10
N ILE A 228 24.09 18.91 -14.61
CA ILE A 228 24.26 20.14 -13.81
C ILE A 228 22.95 20.61 -13.14
N ARG A 229 21.80 20.46 -13.82
CA ARG A 229 20.50 20.90 -13.27
C ARG A 229 20.12 20.12 -12.02
N THR A 230 20.32 18.80 -12.05
CA THR A 230 20.03 17.90 -10.92
C THR A 230 20.99 18.15 -9.77
N SER A 231 22.27 18.38 -10.08
CA SER A 231 23.30 18.72 -9.09
C SER A 231 22.98 20.00 -8.34
N LEU A 232 22.59 21.06 -9.04
CA LEU A 232 22.20 22.33 -8.42
C LEU A 232 20.95 22.21 -7.56
N LEU A 233 19.96 21.44 -8.00
CA LEU A 233 18.75 21.21 -7.25
C LEU A 233 19.05 20.44 -5.94
N VAL A 234 19.83 19.36 -6.02
CA VAL A 234 20.24 18.58 -4.85
C VAL A 234 21.10 19.42 -3.90
N GLY A 235 22.05 20.18 -4.43
CA GLY A 235 22.87 21.10 -3.64
C GLY A 235 22.05 22.15 -2.89
N GLY A 236 21.07 22.75 -3.56
CA GLY A 236 20.16 23.72 -2.94
C GLY A 236 19.31 23.10 -1.81
N MET A 237 18.77 21.88 -2.03
CA MET A 237 18.04 21.16 -1.01
C MET A 237 18.91 20.80 0.21
N MET A 238 20.12 20.29 -0.03
CA MET A 238 21.06 19.94 1.04
C MET A 238 21.53 21.16 1.81
N LEU A 239 21.77 22.29 1.12
CA LEU A 239 22.11 23.57 1.75
C LEU A 239 20.96 24.04 2.65
N PHE A 240 19.73 23.96 2.19
CA PHE A 240 18.55 24.29 2.98
C PHE A 240 18.48 23.45 4.25
N ILE A 241 18.74 22.14 4.15
CA ILE A 241 18.78 21.23 5.32
C ILE A 241 19.91 21.66 6.28
N ALA A 242 21.09 22.00 5.76
CA ALA A 242 22.21 22.45 6.57
C ALA A 242 21.89 23.75 7.35
N MET A 243 21.15 24.67 6.71
CA MET A 243 20.73 25.92 7.36
C MET A 243 19.57 25.75 8.35
N SER A 244 18.76 24.69 8.23
CA SER A 244 17.55 24.46 9.05
C SER A 244 17.79 23.90 10.45
N LYS A 245 19.05 23.76 10.91
CA LYS A 245 19.44 23.12 12.19
C LYS A 245 19.07 21.64 12.34
N TYR A 246 18.64 20.97 11.26
CA TYR A 246 18.30 19.55 11.25
C TYR A 246 19.40 18.68 10.64
N TRP A 247 20.60 19.22 10.43
CA TRP A 247 21.69 18.54 9.74
C TRP A 247 22.02 17.15 10.30
N ASP A 248 22.27 17.05 11.61
CA ASP A 248 22.63 15.77 12.24
C ASP A 248 21.51 14.73 12.10
N ARG A 249 20.25 15.17 12.26
CA ARG A 249 19.09 14.29 12.09
C ARG A 249 18.90 13.84 10.64
N ALA A 250 19.18 14.71 9.69
CA ALA A 250 19.15 14.38 8.27
C ALA A 250 20.23 13.36 7.91
N LEU A 251 21.45 13.52 8.43
CA LEU A 251 22.53 12.53 8.26
C LEU A 251 22.18 11.17 8.87
N ILE A 252 21.54 11.16 10.06
CA ILE A 252 21.03 9.95 10.69
C ILE A 252 20.00 9.27 9.78
N THR A 253 19.07 10.02 9.23
CA THR A 253 18.06 9.47 8.31
C THR A 253 18.73 8.96 7.02
N MET A 254 19.72 9.68 6.51
CA MET A 254 20.40 9.31 5.27
C MET A 254 21.19 8.02 5.38
N TYR A 255 21.97 7.79 6.48
CA TYR A 255 22.68 6.52 6.65
C TYR A 255 21.70 5.35 6.88
N MET A 256 20.60 5.56 7.64
CA MET A 256 19.59 4.52 7.82
C MET A 256 18.92 4.14 6.49
N ALA A 257 18.54 5.14 5.69
CA ALA A 257 17.96 4.92 4.37
C ALA A 257 18.95 4.19 3.44
N THR A 258 20.23 4.61 3.42
CA THR A 258 21.26 3.96 2.60
C THR A 258 21.44 2.49 3.00
N PHE A 259 21.53 2.21 4.30
CA PHE A 259 21.62 0.84 4.79
C PHE A 259 20.39 0.00 4.43
N ALA A 260 19.19 0.55 4.63
CA ALA A 260 17.94 -0.13 4.30
C ALA A 260 17.84 -0.46 2.81
N VAL A 261 18.22 0.49 1.94
CA VAL A 261 18.21 0.28 0.47
C VAL A 261 19.21 -0.81 0.07
N ILE A 262 20.45 -0.78 0.60
CA ILE A 262 21.47 -1.81 0.32
C ILE A 262 20.96 -3.18 0.76
N MET A 263 20.44 -3.32 1.97
CA MET A 263 19.94 -4.59 2.50
C MET A 263 18.73 -5.08 1.70
N ALA A 264 17.78 -4.22 1.39
CA ALA A 264 16.61 -4.57 0.59
C ALA A 264 17.00 -5.01 -0.83
N SER A 265 17.94 -4.30 -1.46
CA SER A 265 18.44 -4.63 -2.82
C SER A 265 19.16 -5.96 -2.84
N LEU A 266 20.07 -6.20 -1.90
CA LEU A 266 20.81 -7.48 -1.78
C LEU A 266 19.83 -8.64 -1.56
N ASN A 267 18.95 -8.53 -0.59
CA ASN A 267 17.93 -9.56 -0.35
C ASN A 267 17.02 -9.76 -1.56
N GLY A 268 16.58 -8.67 -2.20
CA GLY A 268 15.72 -8.72 -3.38
C GLY A 268 16.39 -9.44 -4.55
N ILE A 269 17.68 -9.16 -4.81
CA ILE A 269 18.44 -9.82 -5.88
C ILE A 269 18.64 -11.30 -5.55
N ILE A 270 19.06 -11.64 -4.33
CA ILE A 270 19.31 -13.04 -3.93
C ILE A 270 18.02 -13.85 -3.99
N VAL A 271 16.98 -13.39 -3.31
CA VAL A 271 15.70 -14.09 -3.25
C VAL A 271 15.06 -14.14 -4.63
N GLY A 272 15.06 -13.03 -5.37
CA GLY A 272 14.52 -12.96 -6.72
C GLY A 272 15.23 -13.90 -7.70
N SER A 273 16.55 -13.99 -7.64
CA SER A 273 17.32 -14.90 -8.52
C SER A 273 17.07 -16.37 -8.19
N ILE A 274 16.97 -16.75 -6.92
CA ILE A 274 16.65 -18.12 -6.50
C ILE A 274 15.25 -18.52 -6.96
N PHE A 275 14.27 -17.67 -6.76
CA PHE A 275 12.87 -17.98 -7.13
C PHE A 275 12.63 -17.91 -8.65
N ALA A 276 13.38 -17.08 -9.38
CA ALA A 276 13.29 -17.02 -10.84
C ALA A 276 13.70 -18.34 -11.54
N GLN A 277 14.52 -19.16 -10.89
CA GLN A 277 14.94 -20.46 -11.44
C GLN A 277 13.86 -21.55 -11.36
N THR A 278 12.77 -21.33 -10.63
CA THR A 278 11.72 -22.33 -10.41
C THR A 278 10.38 -21.81 -10.94
N GLU A 279 9.73 -22.55 -11.84
CA GLU A 279 8.40 -22.16 -12.36
C GLU A 279 7.33 -21.94 -11.28
N ARG A 280 7.39 -22.70 -10.18
CA ARG A 280 6.50 -22.50 -9.03
C ARG A 280 6.84 -21.24 -8.26
N GLY A 281 8.12 -20.92 -8.12
CA GLY A 281 8.60 -19.72 -7.45
C GLY A 281 8.18 -18.45 -8.18
N SER A 282 8.32 -18.43 -9.51
CA SER A 282 7.92 -17.28 -10.34
C SER A 282 6.42 -16.93 -10.27
N LYS A 283 5.57 -17.90 -9.88
CA LYS A 283 4.12 -17.68 -9.68
C LYS A 283 3.76 -17.26 -8.26
N ILE A 284 4.57 -17.63 -7.26
CA ILE A 284 4.30 -17.31 -5.84
C ILE A 284 4.72 -15.87 -5.51
N ILE A 285 5.84 -15.40 -6.05
CA ILE A 285 6.35 -14.05 -5.79
C ILE A 285 5.38 -12.94 -6.22
N PRO A 286 4.81 -12.94 -7.44
CA PRO A 286 3.84 -11.92 -7.84
C PRO A 286 2.63 -11.83 -6.90
N VAL A 287 2.17 -12.98 -6.37
CA VAL A 287 1.05 -13.02 -5.42
C VAL A 287 1.42 -12.34 -4.10
N SER A 288 2.64 -12.56 -3.59
CA SER A 288 3.13 -11.91 -2.37
C SER A 288 3.37 -10.41 -2.58
N TYR A 289 3.91 -10.02 -3.73
CA TYR A 289 4.16 -8.61 -4.06
C TYR A 289 2.88 -7.80 -4.32
N THR A 290 1.85 -8.39 -4.89
CA THR A 290 0.57 -7.70 -5.11
C THR A 290 -0.15 -7.36 -3.81
N HIS A 291 0.21 -8.01 -2.71
CA HIS A 291 -0.40 -7.75 -1.40
C HIS A 291 0.46 -6.86 -0.48
N LEU A 292 1.77 -6.78 -0.68
CA LEU A 292 2.68 -6.07 0.22
C LEU A 292 3.37 -4.84 -0.37
N THR A 293 3.52 -4.75 -1.68
CA THR A 293 4.23 -3.65 -2.32
C THR A 293 3.38 -2.97 -3.37
N LEU A 294 3.62 -1.68 -3.53
CA LEU A 294 3.23 -0.87 -4.68
C LEU A 294 3.43 -1.67 -5.97
N PRO A 295 2.47 -1.69 -6.89
CA PRO A 295 2.71 -2.28 -8.18
C PRO A 295 3.88 -1.55 -8.83
N THR A 296 5.04 -2.17 -8.74
CA THR A 296 6.14 -1.80 -9.61
C THR A 296 5.65 -2.05 -11.02
N THR A 297 5.58 -0.99 -11.75
CA THR A 297 5.32 -0.96 -13.17
C THR A 297 6.03 -2.11 -13.86
N GLU A 298 5.29 -3.06 -14.37
CA GLU A 298 5.76 -3.81 -15.51
C GLU A 298 5.97 -2.77 -16.63
N ALA A 299 7.21 -2.37 -16.78
CA ALA A 299 7.68 -1.73 -17.97
C ALA A 299 7.83 -2.85 -19.01
N VAL A 300 7.02 -2.82 -20.03
CA VAL A 300 7.41 -2.95 -21.45
C VAL A 300 6.26 -2.41 -22.26
#